data_2a26844ef28bee2ed4454fa85143f602
#
_entry.id   2a26844ef28bee2ed4454fa85143f602
#
_cell.length_a   1.000
_cell.length_b   1.000
_cell.length_c   1.000
_cell.angle_alpha   90.00
_cell.angle_beta   90.00
_cell.angle_gamma   90.00
#
_symmetry.space_group_name_H-M   'P 1'
#
loop_
_entity.id
_entity.type
_entity.pdbx_description
1 polymer ?
#
loop_
_entity_poly.entity_id
_entity_poly.type
_entity_poly.pdbx_seq_one_letter_code
_entity_poly.pdbx_strand_id
1 'polypeptide(L)'
;MDLGRRITRDAEHRYIGSGLMIRALLSALLFLTSGLAAQAANDIAQIQQGLDSPVIVDVRSEGEYASGAIDGALNHPLQGLPGTLIDMGVELDEEVIVYCRSGRRSAQAKTLLKQAGFQLVFDGGPMTQLEQVLEQSEP
;
A
#
# COMPACT_ATOMS: atom_id res chain seq x y z
N MET A 1 -22.32 -3.80 -66.52
CA MET A 1 -23.12 -3.21 -65.45
C MET A 1 -22.88 -3.99 -64.19
N ASP A 2 -21.91 -3.62 -63.44
CA ASP A 2 -21.59 -4.25 -62.16
C ASP A 2 -21.19 -3.14 -61.15
N LEU A 3 -22.21 -2.62 -60.44
CA LEU A 3 -22.07 -1.56 -59.45
C LEU A 3 -22.42 -2.05 -58.04
N GLY A 4 -22.56 -3.36 -57.82
CA GLY A 4 -23.11 -3.93 -56.59
C GLY A 4 -22.09 -4.54 -55.59
N ARG A 5 -20.78 -4.51 -55.86
CA ARG A 5 -19.81 -5.29 -55.09
C ARG A 5 -18.71 -4.49 -54.35
N ARG A 6 -18.85 -3.18 -54.19
CA ARG A 6 -17.79 -2.37 -53.55
C ARG A 6 -18.15 -1.76 -52.18
N ILE A 7 -19.30 -2.01 -51.63
CA ILE A 7 -19.76 -1.32 -50.40
C ILE A 7 -19.62 -2.18 -49.11
N THR A 8 -19.29 -3.46 -49.20
CA THR A 8 -19.30 -4.36 -48.02
C THR A 8 -17.92 -4.65 -47.42
N ARG A 9 -16.84 -4.05 -47.96
CA ARG A 9 -15.50 -4.38 -47.46
C ARG A 9 -14.87 -3.37 -46.48
N ASP A 10 -15.47 -2.18 -46.33
CA ASP A 10 -14.93 -1.13 -45.45
C ASP A 10 -15.56 -1.11 -44.03
N ALA A 11 -16.61 -1.89 -43.78
CA ALA A 11 -17.26 -1.91 -42.46
C ALA A 11 -16.61 -2.89 -41.46
N GLU A 12 -15.87 -3.88 -41.91
CA GLU A 12 -15.28 -4.88 -41.04
C GLU A 12 -13.94 -4.47 -40.42
N HIS A 13 -13.27 -3.45 -40.97
CA HIS A 13 -11.93 -3.08 -40.49
C HIS A 13 -11.92 -2.08 -39.33
N ARG A 14 -13.07 -1.54 -38.91
CA ARG A 14 -13.16 -0.56 -37.82
C ARG A 14 -13.48 -1.18 -36.45
N TYR A 15 -13.85 -2.47 -36.39
CA TYR A 15 -14.29 -3.09 -35.14
C TYR A 15 -13.19 -3.89 -34.43
N ILE A 16 -12.05 -4.13 -35.07
CA ILE A 16 -10.96 -4.96 -34.50
C ILE A 16 -10.06 -4.15 -33.57
N GLY A 17 -10.01 -2.81 -33.72
CA GLY A 17 -9.13 -1.94 -32.92
C GLY A 17 -9.59 -1.70 -31.48
N SER A 18 -10.90 -1.63 -31.24
CA SER A 18 -11.43 -1.31 -29.91
C SER A 18 -11.37 -2.47 -28.91
N GLY A 19 -11.50 -3.70 -29.38
CA GLY A 19 -11.42 -4.88 -28.52
C GLY A 19 -10.01 -5.19 -28.00
N LEU A 20 -8.98 -4.87 -28.80
CA LEU A 20 -7.60 -5.07 -28.43
C LEU A 20 -7.11 -4.04 -27.42
N MET A 21 -7.52 -2.76 -27.54
CA MET A 21 -7.22 -1.71 -26.58
C MET A 21 -7.90 -1.91 -25.23
N ILE A 22 -9.16 -2.36 -25.22
CA ILE A 22 -9.90 -2.65 -23.99
C ILE A 22 -9.27 -3.83 -23.25
N ARG A 23 -8.83 -4.87 -23.96
CA ARG A 23 -8.12 -6.02 -23.39
C ARG A 23 -6.76 -5.63 -22.82
N ALA A 24 -6.02 -4.75 -23.49
CA ALA A 24 -4.73 -4.25 -23.00
C ALA A 24 -4.89 -3.39 -21.74
N LEU A 25 -5.93 -2.55 -21.65
CA LEU A 25 -6.22 -1.72 -20.49
C LEU A 25 -6.68 -2.56 -19.28
N LEU A 26 -7.49 -3.60 -19.50
CA LEU A 26 -7.92 -4.53 -18.44
C LEU A 26 -6.75 -5.37 -17.93
N SER A 27 -5.83 -5.79 -18.79
CA SER A 27 -4.62 -6.52 -18.39
C SER A 27 -3.67 -5.63 -17.58
N ALA A 28 -3.48 -4.37 -17.97
CA ALA A 28 -2.64 -3.43 -17.24
C ALA A 28 -3.19 -3.13 -15.84
N LEU A 29 -4.51 -3.01 -15.68
CA LEU A 29 -5.15 -2.78 -14.39
C LEU A 29 -4.99 -3.99 -13.45
N LEU A 30 -5.01 -5.21 -13.97
CA LEU A 30 -4.82 -6.43 -13.18
C LEU A 30 -3.37 -6.55 -12.65
N PHE A 31 -2.38 -6.08 -13.40
CA PHE A 31 -0.97 -6.08 -12.96
C PHE A 31 -0.68 -5.04 -11.87
N LEU A 32 -1.37 -3.88 -11.87
CA LEU A 32 -1.18 -2.87 -10.82
C LEU A 32 -1.69 -3.33 -9.44
N THR A 33 -2.79 -4.07 -9.39
CA THR A 33 -3.35 -4.57 -8.12
C THR A 33 -2.51 -5.69 -7.50
N SER A 34 -1.85 -6.51 -8.33
CA SER A 34 -0.98 -7.59 -7.86
C SER A 34 0.30 -7.07 -7.20
N GLY A 35 0.81 -5.91 -7.60
CA GLY A 35 2.03 -5.32 -7.05
C GLY A 35 1.88 -4.85 -5.60
N LEU A 36 0.76 -4.23 -5.23
CA LEU A 36 0.55 -3.73 -3.87
C LEU A 36 0.38 -4.87 -2.85
N ALA A 37 -0.34 -5.92 -3.21
CA ALA A 37 -0.53 -7.08 -2.32
C ALA A 37 0.79 -7.84 -2.08
N ALA A 38 1.63 -7.97 -3.11
CA ALA A 38 2.94 -8.59 -2.97
C ALA A 38 3.89 -7.76 -2.08
N GLN A 39 3.79 -6.44 -2.14
CA GLN A 39 4.61 -5.54 -1.33
C GLN A 39 4.23 -5.60 0.15
N ALA A 40 2.95 -5.59 0.48
CA ALA A 40 2.47 -5.74 1.85
C ALA A 40 2.86 -7.11 2.45
N ALA A 41 2.78 -8.19 1.68
CA ALA A 41 3.22 -9.52 2.13
C ALA A 41 4.72 -9.56 2.40
N ASN A 42 5.54 -8.83 1.62
CA ASN A 42 6.97 -8.72 1.84
C ASN A 42 7.31 -7.92 3.10
N ASP A 43 6.58 -6.84 3.39
CA ASP A 43 6.76 -6.06 4.63
C ASP A 43 6.48 -6.90 5.87
N ILE A 44 5.38 -7.62 5.90
CA ILE A 44 5.03 -8.53 6.98
C ILE A 44 6.11 -9.60 7.19
N ALA A 45 6.63 -10.19 6.10
CA ALA A 45 7.70 -11.17 6.21
C ALA A 45 8.99 -10.57 6.79
N GLN A 46 9.31 -9.30 6.51
CA GLN A 46 10.46 -8.61 7.08
C GLN A 46 10.24 -8.31 8.58
N ILE A 47 9.05 -7.88 8.98
CA ILE A 47 8.71 -7.68 10.39
C ILE A 47 8.82 -9.01 11.15
N GLN A 48 8.36 -10.12 10.59
CA GLN A 48 8.47 -11.46 11.20
C GLN A 48 9.93 -11.94 11.37
N GLN A 49 10.83 -11.53 10.50
CA GLN A 49 12.26 -11.86 10.61
C GLN A 49 12.97 -11.09 11.74
N GLY A 50 12.29 -10.10 12.31
CA GLY A 50 12.80 -9.21 13.35
C GLY A 50 13.46 -7.97 12.76
N LEU A 51 13.06 -6.82 13.29
CA LEU A 51 13.66 -5.52 13.05
C LEU A 51 14.42 -5.08 14.29
N ASP A 52 15.40 -4.20 14.11
CA ASP A 52 16.25 -3.73 15.23
C ASP A 52 15.65 -2.47 15.87
N SER A 53 14.73 -2.65 16.82
CA SER A 53 14.09 -1.56 17.59
C SER A 53 13.23 -0.60 16.73
N PRO A 54 12.29 -1.10 15.93
CA PRO A 54 11.50 -0.25 15.05
C PRO A 54 10.58 0.72 15.82
N VAL A 55 10.38 1.91 15.27
CA VAL A 55 9.36 2.84 15.71
C VAL A 55 7.99 2.34 15.19
N ILE A 56 7.11 1.94 16.10
CA ILE A 56 5.76 1.48 15.74
C ILE A 56 4.80 2.67 15.78
N VAL A 57 4.10 2.92 14.67
CA VAL A 57 3.24 4.09 14.49
C VAL A 57 1.81 3.67 14.18
N ASP A 58 0.89 4.03 15.07
CA ASP A 58 -0.54 3.93 14.85
C ASP A 58 -1.04 5.15 14.07
N VAL A 59 -1.44 4.95 12.82
CA VAL A 59 -1.94 6.03 11.96
C VAL A 59 -3.45 6.21 12.00
N ARG A 60 -4.12 5.58 13.00
CA ARG A 60 -5.54 5.78 13.29
C ARG A 60 -5.77 7.12 14.00
N SER A 61 -7.04 7.47 14.18
CA SER A 61 -7.40 8.64 14.99
C SER A 61 -7.02 8.46 16.47
N GLU A 62 -6.89 9.57 17.19
CA GLU A 62 -6.64 9.58 18.64
C GLU A 62 -7.69 8.79 19.43
N GLY A 63 -8.97 8.87 19.04
CA GLY A 63 -10.03 8.11 19.67
C GLY A 63 -9.93 6.60 19.45
N GLU A 64 -9.51 6.17 18.26
CA GLU A 64 -9.24 4.75 17.99
C GLU A 64 -8.03 4.26 18.80
N TYR A 65 -6.97 5.05 18.87
CA TYR A 65 -5.78 4.75 19.69
C TYR A 65 -6.13 4.64 21.18
N ALA A 66 -6.88 5.56 21.72
CA ALA A 66 -7.30 5.57 23.11
C ALA A 66 -8.18 4.36 23.48
N SER A 67 -8.87 3.75 22.53
CA SER A 67 -9.68 2.53 22.74
C SER A 67 -8.88 1.23 22.73
N GLY A 68 -7.58 1.29 22.48
CA GLY A 68 -6.63 0.18 22.45
C GLY A 68 -5.65 0.33 21.29
N ALA A 69 -4.38 0.05 21.54
CA ALA A 69 -3.28 0.14 20.59
C ALA A 69 -2.23 -0.93 20.89
N ILE A 70 -1.34 -1.17 19.95
CA ILE A 70 -0.18 -2.04 20.16
C ILE A 70 0.74 -1.42 21.21
N ASP A 71 1.24 -2.22 22.14
CA ASP A 71 2.14 -1.76 23.20
C ASP A 71 3.39 -1.09 22.61
N GLY A 72 3.72 0.09 23.14
CA GLY A 72 4.84 0.89 22.66
C GLY A 72 4.60 1.66 21.36
N ALA A 73 3.43 1.53 20.73
CA ALA A 73 3.11 2.30 19.54
C ALA A 73 2.86 3.77 19.85
N LEU A 74 3.31 4.63 18.94
CA LEU A 74 3.06 6.07 18.96
C LEU A 74 1.86 6.41 18.09
N ASN A 75 0.98 7.30 18.54
CA ASN A 75 -0.16 7.72 17.73
C ASN A 75 0.17 8.96 16.89
N HIS A 76 0.25 8.77 15.60
CA HIS A 76 0.40 9.84 14.61
C HIS A 76 -0.63 9.66 13.49
N PRO A 77 -1.82 10.26 13.62
CA PRO A 77 -2.86 10.14 12.60
C PRO A 77 -2.35 10.47 11.21
N LEU A 78 -2.83 9.72 10.20
CA LEU A 78 -2.39 9.82 8.81
C LEU A 78 -2.26 11.25 8.29
N GLN A 79 -3.18 12.16 8.71
CA GLN A 79 -3.21 13.55 8.26
C GLN A 79 -2.02 14.38 8.74
N GLY A 80 -1.34 13.96 9.81
CA GLY A 80 -0.16 14.64 10.35
C GLY A 80 1.17 14.20 9.71
N LEU A 81 1.16 13.09 8.98
CA LEU A 81 2.38 12.54 8.38
C LEU A 81 2.78 13.29 7.10
N PRO A 82 4.08 13.42 6.82
CA PRO A 82 5.24 12.95 7.62
C PRO A 82 5.66 13.91 8.73
N GLY A 83 5.06 15.11 8.80
CA GLY A 83 5.50 16.22 9.65
C GLY A 83 5.68 15.82 11.12
N THR A 84 4.70 15.12 11.70
CA THR A 84 4.74 14.74 13.12
C THR A 84 5.90 13.81 13.48
N LEU A 85 6.33 12.91 12.59
CA LEU A 85 7.50 12.06 12.84
C LEU A 85 8.80 12.84 12.72
N ILE A 86 8.90 13.75 11.76
CA ILE A 86 10.05 14.64 11.59
C ILE A 86 10.20 15.56 12.82
N ASP A 87 9.11 16.14 13.29
CA ASP A 87 9.10 17.01 14.46
C ASP A 87 9.50 16.27 15.76
N MET A 88 9.27 14.96 15.84
CA MET A 88 9.72 14.11 16.92
C MET A 88 11.20 13.71 16.81
N GLY A 89 11.85 14.00 15.70
CA GLY A 89 13.24 13.65 15.46
C GLY A 89 13.48 12.21 15.02
N VAL A 90 12.45 11.54 14.45
CA VAL A 90 12.65 10.22 13.83
C VAL A 90 13.50 10.39 12.58
N GLU A 91 14.63 9.71 12.56
CA GLU A 91 15.61 9.81 11.47
C GLU A 91 15.12 9.07 10.21
N LEU A 92 15.60 9.50 9.04
CA LEU A 92 15.13 8.96 7.75
C LEU A 92 15.56 7.51 7.49
N ASP A 93 16.56 7.02 8.19
CA ASP A 93 17.10 5.66 8.14
C ASP A 93 16.63 4.78 9.30
N GLU A 94 15.81 5.28 10.20
CA GLU A 94 15.18 4.45 11.24
C GLU A 94 14.11 3.52 10.63
N GLU A 95 13.96 2.36 11.25
CA GLU A 95 12.93 1.40 10.90
C GLU A 95 11.58 1.85 11.46
N VAL A 96 10.60 2.06 10.58
CA VAL A 96 9.27 2.53 10.94
C VAL A 96 8.22 1.50 10.49
N ILE A 97 7.45 0.98 11.43
CA ILE A 97 6.27 0.16 11.15
C ILE A 97 5.03 1.04 11.29
N VAL A 98 4.21 1.13 10.26
CA VAL A 98 2.92 1.82 10.30
C VAL A 98 1.78 0.83 10.28
N TYR A 99 0.75 1.03 11.11
CA TYR A 99 -0.44 0.19 11.10
C TYR A 99 -1.72 1.00 11.26
N CYS A 100 -2.85 0.41 10.89
CA CYS A 100 -4.17 0.98 11.13
C CYS A 100 -5.21 -0.11 11.42
N ARG A 101 -6.50 0.19 11.28
CA ARG A 101 -7.56 -0.78 11.52
C ARG A 101 -7.68 -1.84 10.42
N SER A 102 -7.57 -1.44 9.15
CA SER A 102 -7.85 -2.30 7.98
C SER A 102 -6.69 -2.41 6.97
N GLY A 103 -5.56 -1.74 7.23
CA GLY A 103 -4.42 -1.69 6.32
C GLY A 103 -4.47 -0.59 5.25
N ARG A 104 -5.62 0.05 5.00
CA ARG A 104 -5.72 1.08 3.96
C ARG A 104 -4.97 2.36 4.31
N ARG A 105 -5.10 2.86 5.54
CA ARG A 105 -4.40 4.06 6.00
C ARG A 105 -2.90 3.81 6.17
N SER A 106 -2.50 2.64 6.62
CA SER A 106 -1.08 2.28 6.76
C SER A 106 -0.37 2.19 5.42
N ALA A 107 -1.00 1.65 4.37
CA ALA A 107 -0.45 1.67 3.01
C ALA A 107 -0.26 3.11 2.47
N GLN A 108 -1.20 4.01 2.76
CA GLN A 108 -1.07 5.44 2.41
C GLN A 108 0.06 6.10 3.22
N ALA A 109 0.15 5.83 4.52
CA ALA A 109 1.21 6.34 5.39
C ALA A 109 2.59 5.91 4.91
N LYS A 110 2.78 4.63 4.58
CA LYS A 110 4.03 4.13 3.99
C LYS A 110 4.40 4.93 2.72
N THR A 111 3.43 5.16 1.84
CA THR A 111 3.67 5.93 0.60
C THR A 111 4.13 7.36 0.91
N LEU A 112 3.45 8.05 1.84
CA LEU A 112 3.80 9.42 2.25
C LEU A 112 5.19 9.49 2.87
N LEU A 113 5.52 8.58 3.77
CA LEU A 113 6.82 8.53 4.44
C LEU A 113 7.95 8.23 3.44
N LYS A 114 7.75 7.27 2.53
CA LYS A 114 8.72 6.99 1.46
C LYS A 114 8.96 8.20 0.56
N GLN A 115 7.92 8.93 0.19
CA GLN A 115 8.04 10.17 -0.60
C GLN A 115 8.77 11.29 0.15
N ALA A 116 8.68 11.30 1.48
CA ALA A 116 9.40 12.24 2.33
C ALA A 116 10.86 11.84 2.60
N GLY A 117 11.32 10.69 2.11
CA GLY A 117 12.70 10.24 2.19
C GLY A 117 12.99 9.18 3.25
N PHE A 118 12.00 8.74 4.03
CA PHE A 118 12.17 7.62 4.96
C PHE A 118 12.54 6.34 4.20
N GLN A 119 13.63 5.69 4.60
CA GLN A 119 14.22 4.59 3.84
C GLN A 119 13.63 3.22 4.24
N LEU A 120 13.36 3.02 5.52
CA LEU A 120 12.96 1.74 6.10
C LEU A 120 11.54 1.84 6.67
N VAL A 121 10.53 1.84 5.80
CA VAL A 121 9.12 1.91 6.19
C VAL A 121 8.39 0.63 5.79
N PHE A 122 7.78 0.00 6.79
CA PHE A 122 7.05 -1.26 6.67
C PHE A 122 5.56 -1.05 6.93
N ASP A 123 4.73 -1.61 6.08
CA ASP A 123 3.28 -1.63 6.26
C ASP A 123 2.88 -2.85 7.11
N GLY A 124 2.58 -2.62 8.37
CA GLY A 124 2.08 -3.63 9.30
C GLY A 124 0.62 -4.02 9.07
N GLY A 125 -0.09 -3.30 8.20
CA GLY A 125 -1.47 -3.62 7.83
C GLY A 125 -2.49 -3.38 8.95
N PRO A 126 -3.48 -4.29 9.08
CA PRO A 126 -4.43 -4.27 10.19
C PRO A 126 -3.76 -4.53 11.53
N MET A 127 -4.18 -3.79 12.59
CA MET A 127 -3.65 -3.93 13.95
C MET A 127 -3.61 -5.39 14.42
N THR A 128 -4.69 -6.12 14.24
CA THR A 128 -4.78 -7.53 14.67
C THR A 128 -3.80 -8.46 13.96
N GLN A 129 -3.45 -8.16 12.71
CA GLN A 129 -2.42 -8.90 11.98
C GLN A 129 -1.03 -8.57 12.51
N LEU A 130 -0.73 -7.29 12.75
CA LEU A 130 0.57 -6.87 13.27
C LEU A 130 0.80 -7.41 14.69
N GLU A 131 -0.20 -7.39 15.57
CA GLU A 131 -0.13 -8.00 16.90
C GLU A 131 0.31 -9.47 16.82
N GLN A 132 -0.34 -10.26 15.98
CA GLN A 132 0.01 -11.68 15.80
C GLN A 132 1.45 -11.87 15.28
N VAL A 133 1.91 -10.98 14.40
CA VAL A 133 3.27 -11.03 13.86
C VAL A 133 4.31 -10.71 14.95
N LEU A 134 4.06 -9.68 15.75
CA LEU A 134 4.96 -9.28 16.84
C LEU A 134 5.04 -10.34 17.94
N GLU A 135 3.91 -10.94 18.32
CA GLU A 135 3.87 -12.05 19.28
C GLU A 135 4.68 -13.28 18.82
N GLN A 136 4.76 -13.54 17.51
CA GLN A 136 5.51 -14.66 16.95
C GLN A 136 7.01 -14.36 16.79
N SER A 137 7.41 -13.09 16.79
CA SER A 137 8.80 -12.66 16.65
C SER A 137 9.51 -12.47 17.99
N GLU A 138 8.82 -12.55 19.11
CA GLU A 138 9.46 -12.58 20.43
C GLU A 138 10.13 -13.96 20.68
N PRO A 139 11.41 -13.99 21.13
CA PRO A 139 12.16 -15.22 21.34
C PRO A 139 11.68 -16.06 22.51
#